data_20b85e50cb4ccc8e4fc0dadf06f0f76a
#
_entry.id   20b85e50cb4ccc8e4fc0dadf06f0f76a
#
_cell.length_a   1.000
_cell.length_b   1.000
_cell.length_c   1.000
_cell.angle_alpha   90.00
_cell.angle_beta   90.00
_cell.angle_gamma   90.00
#
_symmetry.space_group_name_H-M   'P 1'
#
loop_
_entity.id
_entity.type
_entity.pdbx_description
1 polymer ?
#
loop_
_entity_poly.entity_id
_entity_poly.type
_entity_poly.pdbx_seq_one_letter_code
_entity_poly.pdbx_strand_id
1 'polypeptide(L)'
;MRLTTLLITLTLFSACREKQSRNLQIQEQTVTGDRVEVIYFHGKQRCMTCKSIEEQTKELLTGSLAEAVKTGQIVYRTVDISDKEGEKIADRYEVTWSSLFVNRWKDGQEQ
;
A
#
# COMPACT_ATOMS: atom_id res chain seq x y z
N MET A 1 26.04 -53.13 33.89
CA MET A 1 25.47 -53.16 32.53
C MET A 1 24.12 -52.56 32.56
N ARG A 2 23.95 -51.30 32.28
CA ARG A 2 22.68 -50.64 32.15
C ARG A 2 22.62 -49.92 30.81
N LEU A 3 21.79 -50.47 29.93
CA LEU A 3 21.49 -50.00 28.63
C LEU A 3 20.53 -48.82 28.78
N THR A 4 21.02 -47.59 28.58
CA THR A 4 20.17 -46.42 28.55
C THR A 4 19.78 -46.14 27.12
N THR A 5 18.52 -46.48 26.83
CA THR A 5 17.86 -46.22 25.56
C THR A 5 17.61 -44.72 25.40
N LEU A 6 18.33 -44.03 24.54
CA LEU A 6 18.13 -42.63 24.22
C LEU A 6 16.97 -42.52 23.24
N LEU A 7 15.83 -42.08 23.74
CA LEU A 7 14.64 -41.82 22.91
C LEU A 7 14.83 -40.46 22.22
N ILE A 8 15.17 -40.51 20.93
CA ILE A 8 15.22 -39.30 20.09
C ILE A 8 13.80 -39.01 19.62
N THR A 9 13.17 -38.04 20.24
CA THR A 9 11.88 -37.50 19.78
C THR A 9 12.13 -36.58 18.60
N LEU A 10 11.82 -37.10 17.42
CA LEU A 10 11.82 -36.34 16.18
C LEU A 10 10.58 -35.44 16.14
N THR A 11 10.72 -34.18 16.52
CA THR A 11 9.67 -33.19 16.37
C THR A 11 9.59 -32.78 14.89
N LEU A 12 8.57 -33.29 14.22
CA LEU A 12 8.17 -32.86 12.89
C LEU A 12 7.67 -31.42 12.97
N PHE A 13 8.51 -30.48 12.57
CA PHE A 13 8.05 -29.12 12.29
C PHE A 13 7.21 -29.17 11.02
N SER A 14 5.89 -29.22 11.22
CA SER A 14 4.91 -29.02 10.16
C SER A 14 4.99 -27.52 9.76
N ALA A 15 5.75 -27.21 8.73
CA ALA A 15 5.73 -25.89 8.12
C ALA A 15 4.39 -25.72 7.42
N CYS A 16 3.43 -25.08 8.08
CA CYS A 16 2.25 -24.56 7.45
C CYS A 16 2.66 -23.51 6.44
N ARG A 17 2.75 -23.90 5.17
CA ARG A 17 2.90 -23.00 4.06
C ARG A 17 1.56 -22.33 3.84
N GLU A 18 1.30 -21.26 4.54
CA GLU A 18 0.17 -20.39 4.25
C GLU A 18 0.34 -19.86 2.82
N LYS A 19 -0.56 -20.29 1.96
CA LYS A 19 -0.77 -19.64 0.67
C LYS A 19 -1.25 -18.24 0.98
N GLN A 20 -0.32 -17.32 1.02
CA GLN A 20 -0.61 -15.91 1.11
C GLN A 20 -1.35 -15.52 -0.16
N SER A 21 -2.67 -15.53 -0.06
CA SER A 21 -3.56 -14.90 -1.00
C SER A 21 -3.02 -13.48 -1.22
N ARG A 22 -2.60 -13.17 -2.44
CA ARG A 22 -2.21 -11.82 -2.83
C ARG A 22 -3.46 -10.96 -2.89
N ASN A 23 -4.04 -10.72 -1.75
CA ASN A 23 -4.83 -9.55 -1.54
C ASN A 23 -3.84 -8.38 -1.60
N LEU A 24 -3.95 -7.56 -2.62
CA LEU A 24 -3.35 -6.24 -2.64
C LEU A 24 -4.06 -5.38 -1.58
N GLN A 25 -4.00 -5.84 -0.35
CA GLN A 25 -4.16 -4.95 0.78
C GLN A 25 -2.91 -4.08 0.74
N ILE A 26 -3.13 -2.84 0.37
CA ILE A 26 -2.18 -1.76 0.62
C ILE A 26 -1.96 -1.82 2.12
N GLN A 27 -0.95 -2.58 2.51
CA GLN A 27 -0.43 -2.48 3.86
C GLN A 27 0.00 -1.03 3.98
N GLU A 28 -0.55 -0.36 4.94
CA GLU A 28 -0.07 0.90 5.46
C GLU A 28 1.35 0.62 6.00
N GLN A 29 2.26 0.38 5.05
CA GLN A 29 3.67 0.37 5.37
C GLN A 29 3.97 1.79 5.78
N THR A 30 4.29 1.96 7.04
CA THR A 30 4.98 3.15 7.53
C THR A 30 6.30 3.22 6.78
N VAL A 31 6.28 3.76 5.58
CA VAL A 31 7.48 4.03 4.80
C VAL A 31 8.15 5.20 5.48
N THR A 32 9.11 4.87 6.35
CA THR A 32 9.97 5.86 7.00
C THR A 32 11.04 6.22 6.00
N GLY A 33 11.01 7.42 5.48
CA GLY A 33 12.03 7.92 4.56
C GLY A 33 11.50 9.01 3.63
N ASP A 34 12.43 9.66 2.97
CA ASP A 34 12.12 10.66 1.97
C ASP A 34 11.45 9.98 0.77
N ARG A 35 10.28 10.46 0.38
CA ARG A 35 9.48 9.88 -0.69
C ARG A 35 8.52 10.90 -1.28
N VAL A 36 8.03 10.58 -2.45
CA VAL A 36 6.88 11.24 -3.05
C VAL A 36 5.67 10.33 -2.87
N GLU A 37 4.61 10.85 -2.31
CA GLU A 37 3.34 10.13 -2.13
C GLU A 37 2.33 10.66 -3.14
N VAL A 38 1.79 9.76 -3.94
CA VAL A 38 0.72 10.04 -4.91
C VAL A 38 -0.55 9.47 -4.35
N ILE A 39 -1.53 10.32 -4.04
CA ILE A 39 -2.81 9.92 -3.46
C ILE A 39 -3.92 10.26 -4.44
N TYR A 40 -4.69 9.25 -4.83
CA TYR A 40 -5.90 9.42 -5.61
C TYR A 40 -7.13 9.23 -4.74
N PHE A 41 -7.89 10.29 -4.56
CA PHE A 41 -9.17 10.28 -3.86
C PHE A 41 -10.31 10.04 -4.85
N HIS A 42 -11.22 9.15 -4.51
CA HIS A 42 -12.39 8.86 -5.32
C HIS A 42 -13.63 8.58 -4.46
N GLY A 43 -14.81 8.84 -5.01
CA GLY A 43 -16.10 8.46 -4.43
C GLY A 43 -16.65 7.17 -5.04
N LYS A 44 -17.87 6.80 -4.65
CA LYS A 44 -18.57 5.64 -5.19
C LYS A 44 -18.87 5.78 -6.67
N GLN A 45 -19.28 6.96 -7.08
CA GLN A 45 -19.57 7.26 -8.49
C GLN A 45 -18.30 7.82 -9.14
N ARG A 46 -17.83 7.10 -10.15
CA ARG A 46 -16.67 7.49 -10.93
C ARG A 46 -17.11 7.97 -12.31
N CYS A 47 -16.98 9.26 -12.56
CA CYS A 47 -17.21 9.84 -13.88
C CYS A 47 -16.09 9.43 -14.87
N MET A 48 -16.29 9.67 -16.16
CA MET A 48 -15.30 9.38 -17.20
C MET A 48 -13.96 10.06 -16.93
N THR A 49 -13.97 11.34 -16.57
CA THR A 49 -12.79 12.12 -16.24
C THR A 49 -12.04 11.53 -15.03
N CYS A 50 -12.78 11.12 -13.98
CA CYS A 50 -12.19 10.51 -12.79
C CYS A 50 -11.47 9.20 -13.11
N LYS A 51 -12.07 8.36 -13.94
CA LYS A 51 -11.46 7.12 -14.42
C LYS A 51 -10.20 7.39 -15.26
N SER A 52 -10.26 8.37 -16.16
CA SER A 52 -9.11 8.74 -16.99
C SER A 52 -7.93 9.23 -16.15
N ILE A 53 -8.16 10.01 -15.10
CA ILE A 53 -7.11 10.45 -14.18
C ILE A 53 -6.46 9.24 -13.50
N GLU A 54 -7.27 8.32 -13.01
CA GLU A 54 -6.76 7.10 -12.36
C GLU A 54 -5.94 6.24 -13.32
N GLU A 55 -6.45 6.00 -14.52
CA GLU A 55 -5.79 5.17 -15.54
C GLU A 55 -4.47 5.78 -16.00
N GLN A 56 -4.45 7.07 -16.33
CA GLN A 56 -3.23 7.77 -16.75
C GLN A 56 -2.20 7.80 -15.61
N THR A 57 -2.63 7.99 -14.38
CA THR A 57 -1.74 7.94 -13.22
C THR A 57 -1.11 6.55 -13.09
N LYS A 58 -1.90 5.50 -13.17
CA LYS A 58 -1.39 4.11 -13.12
C LYS A 58 -0.44 3.81 -14.29
N GLU A 59 -0.75 4.29 -15.48
CA GLU A 59 0.10 4.11 -16.66
C GLU A 59 1.48 4.74 -16.45
N LEU A 60 1.56 5.95 -15.92
CA LEU A 60 2.81 6.61 -15.58
C LEU A 60 3.60 5.84 -14.51
N LEU A 61 2.90 5.38 -13.45
CA LEU A 61 3.52 4.69 -12.32
C LEU A 61 4.02 3.28 -12.66
N THR A 62 3.41 2.61 -13.64
CA THR A 62 3.83 1.29 -14.13
C THR A 62 4.75 1.36 -15.35
N GLY A 63 4.85 2.51 -15.99
CA GLY A 63 5.69 2.79 -17.16
C GLY A 63 6.95 3.57 -16.80
N SER A 64 6.95 4.86 -17.12
CA SER A 64 8.15 5.71 -16.97
C SER A 64 8.63 5.89 -15.53
N LEU A 65 7.76 5.76 -14.54
CA LEU A 65 8.07 5.90 -13.10
C LEU A 65 8.16 4.55 -12.37
N ALA A 66 8.12 3.43 -13.07
CA ALA A 66 8.08 2.09 -12.48
C ALA A 66 9.26 1.81 -11.54
N GLU A 67 10.48 2.24 -11.89
CA GLU A 67 11.66 2.06 -11.04
C GLU A 67 11.56 2.85 -9.73
N ALA A 68 11.06 4.08 -9.79
CA ALA A 68 10.87 4.91 -8.59
C ALA A 68 9.80 4.33 -7.65
N VAL A 69 8.76 3.72 -8.20
CA VAL A 69 7.74 2.98 -7.43
C VAL A 69 8.35 1.72 -6.81
N LYS A 70 9.11 0.96 -7.57
CA LYS A 70 9.75 -0.28 -7.12
C LYS A 70 10.75 -0.03 -5.97
N THR A 71 11.49 1.06 -6.03
CA THR A 71 12.49 1.43 -5.01
C THR A 71 11.89 2.12 -3.78
N GLY A 72 10.59 2.43 -3.80
CA GLY A 72 9.90 3.14 -2.72
C GLY A 72 10.09 4.66 -2.71
N GLN A 73 10.73 5.23 -3.73
CA GLN A 73 10.83 6.68 -3.90
C GLN A 73 9.47 7.32 -4.19
N ILE A 74 8.59 6.57 -4.86
CA ILE A 74 7.20 6.94 -5.10
C ILE A 74 6.31 5.89 -4.45
N VAL A 75 5.36 6.35 -3.63
CA VAL A 75 4.31 5.51 -3.03
C VAL A 75 2.97 5.97 -3.59
N TYR A 76 2.20 5.04 -4.14
CA TYR A 76 0.86 5.31 -4.65
C TYR A 76 -0.19 4.68 -3.76
N ARG A 77 -1.23 5.44 -3.45
CA ARG A 77 -2.41 4.91 -2.78
C ARG A 77 -3.70 5.55 -3.29
N THR A 78 -4.77 4.81 -3.17
CA THR A 78 -6.13 5.28 -3.43
C THR A 78 -6.91 5.40 -2.13
N VAL A 79 -7.76 6.40 -2.03
CA VAL A 79 -8.61 6.65 -0.87
C VAL A 79 -10.05 6.77 -1.33
N ASP A 80 -10.93 5.91 -0.82
CA ASP A 80 -12.37 5.99 -1.04
C ASP A 80 -12.98 6.95 -0.03
N ILE A 81 -13.35 8.16 -0.47
CA ILE A 81 -13.95 9.19 0.39
C ILE A 81 -15.38 8.90 0.83
N SER A 82 -15.96 7.80 0.35
CA SER A 82 -17.32 7.38 0.71
C SER A 82 -17.36 6.47 1.94
N ASP A 83 -16.22 5.99 2.40
CA ASP A 83 -16.10 5.25 3.65
C ASP A 83 -15.55 6.12 4.80
N LYS A 84 -15.75 5.68 6.04
CA LYS A 84 -15.38 6.47 7.23
C LYS A 84 -13.88 6.73 7.37
N GLU A 85 -13.06 5.79 6.97
CA GLU A 85 -11.61 5.94 7.06
C GLU A 85 -11.09 6.88 5.96
N GLY A 86 -11.60 6.72 4.75
CA GLY A 86 -11.28 7.61 3.64
C GLY A 86 -11.77 9.03 3.86
N GLU A 87 -12.95 9.21 4.45
CA GLU A 87 -13.47 10.53 4.84
C GLU A 87 -12.51 11.27 5.78
N LYS A 88 -12.01 10.61 6.83
CA LYS A 88 -11.04 11.21 7.75
C LYS A 88 -9.73 11.62 7.06
N ILE A 89 -9.29 10.84 6.10
CA ILE A 89 -8.10 11.18 5.31
C ILE A 89 -8.41 12.36 4.40
N ALA A 90 -9.55 12.33 3.71
CA ALA A 90 -9.99 13.41 2.84
C ALA A 90 -10.13 14.75 3.58
N ASP A 91 -10.64 14.74 4.80
CA ASP A 91 -10.78 15.95 5.65
C ASP A 91 -9.42 16.62 5.92
N ARG A 92 -8.37 15.84 6.12
CA ARG A 92 -7.02 16.39 6.32
C ARG A 92 -6.46 17.11 5.10
N TYR A 93 -6.92 16.73 3.92
CA TYR A 93 -6.52 17.34 2.64
C TYR A 93 -7.58 18.28 2.08
N GLU A 94 -8.68 18.51 2.81
CA GLU A 94 -9.81 19.34 2.38
C GLU A 94 -10.43 18.86 1.06
N VAL A 95 -10.47 17.54 0.87
CA VAL A 95 -10.98 16.89 -0.34
C VAL A 95 -12.45 16.53 -0.19
N THR A 96 -13.28 16.96 -1.14
CA THR A 96 -14.72 16.69 -1.17
C THR A 96 -15.17 15.91 -2.40
N TRP A 97 -14.28 15.73 -3.38
CA TRP A 97 -14.53 14.95 -4.61
C TRP A 97 -13.25 14.26 -5.09
N SER A 98 -13.35 13.56 -6.23
CA SER A 98 -12.18 12.91 -6.84
C SER A 98 -11.07 13.89 -7.10
N SER A 99 -9.90 13.62 -6.56
CA SER A 99 -8.73 14.49 -6.62
C SER A 99 -7.44 13.68 -6.63
N LEU A 100 -6.43 14.21 -7.30
CA LEU A 100 -5.09 13.64 -7.30
C LEU A 100 -4.13 14.59 -6.56
N PHE A 101 -3.47 14.05 -5.55
CA PHE A 101 -2.47 14.76 -4.76
C PHE A 101 -1.10 14.15 -4.95
N VAL A 102 -0.09 15.02 -4.97
CA VAL A 102 1.31 14.62 -4.99
C VAL A 102 2.00 15.34 -3.85
N ASN A 103 2.40 14.61 -2.83
CA ASN A 103 3.03 15.15 -1.63
C ASN A 103 4.46 14.67 -1.53
N ARG A 104 5.33 15.56 -1.09
CA ARG A 104 6.71 15.23 -0.78
C ARG A 104 6.85 15.01 0.73
N TRP A 105 7.46 13.91 1.10
CA TRP A 105 7.87 13.64 2.47
C TRP A 105 9.37 13.79 2.60
N LYS A 106 9.80 14.60 3.55
CA LYS A 106 11.20 14.81 3.88
C LYS A 106 11.37 14.86 5.38
N ASP A 107 12.35 14.10 5.90
CA ASP A 107 12.64 14.03 7.36
C ASP A 107 11.39 13.68 8.20
N GLY A 108 10.51 12.83 7.68
CA GLY A 108 9.27 12.43 8.34
C GLY A 108 8.15 13.47 8.34
N GLN A 109 8.32 14.57 7.59
CA GLN A 109 7.35 15.65 7.47
C GLN A 109 6.86 15.82 6.03
N GLU A 110 5.56 16.04 5.88
CA GLU A 110 4.92 16.38 4.62
C GLU A 110 5.22 17.85 4.27
N GLN A 111 5.60 18.08 3.00
CA GLN A 111 5.96 19.40 2.47
C GLN A 111 4.88 19.90 1.55
#